data_576a4cb719afbc3bf35e33862e9073d2
#
_entry.id   576a4cb719afbc3bf35e33862e9073d2
#
_cell.length_a   1.000
_cell.length_b   1.000
_cell.length_c   1.000
_cell.angle_alpha   90.00
_cell.angle_beta   90.00
_cell.angle_gamma   90.00
#
_symmetry.space_group_name_H-M   'P 1'
#
loop_
_entity.id
_entity.type
_entity.pdbx_description
1 polymer ?
#
loop_
_entity_poly.entity_id
_entity_poly.type
_entity_poly.pdbx_seq_one_letter_code
_entity_poly.pdbx_strand_id
1 'polypeptide(L)'
;MKKLFSVLLLIQITLAEDINIWISNVQQNSVSVSMVANTEVVGFQFGIDVSEFEGDLFAPVDSIFYNDSGESVTSTVIQPLSGIVIDANFTCFINTSGLLVSFSLANSPIASTDSVVLVELPWLPSDVNIEDVSIVDPLFIGLDENGAPITLEVEYGLIEYQEGWPYYTNTQVISSPAIADMDMDGSPEILFGEYNGRFHILESDGSDICWLDTGNQIWGSPAVADIDNDGILEVMITSKNQHMYILDGNCNVELNFNAEQFLMGTPALGNLDNDEELEIVFGGYSNPGKLFALNHDGSPVENFPVVLDEKIQRGVALADFNGNGKMDIVLGTDDEHIYLIYDNGQVADGFPFTAENDFRSAPVVVEVMGEKIIFAGNRDNNLYAVNSDGSLRFTVVTGDDISTSPGVVETEEGPAIFFGSEDGKLYGVNSAGLPLSGWPIDVGSEIIGSPVFTDLDNDGTPEIISAVSGMDLLIFRMDGSPYADIPIEFEMPFSGSPAVQDLDNDGDLEIVIGSTNSLIAVDIKDLGNSNNYW
;
A
#
# COMPACT_ATOMS: atom_id res chain seq x y z
N MET A 1 -17.46 42.42 16.74
CA MET A 1 -16.39 43.36 17.10
C MET A 1 -15.13 42.54 17.36
N LYS A 2 -14.32 42.40 16.34
CA LYS A 2 -13.09 41.57 16.34
C LYS A 2 -12.05 42.22 17.26
N LYS A 3 -11.47 41.46 18.16
CA LYS A 3 -10.10 41.68 18.65
C LYS A 3 -9.41 40.31 18.78
N LEU A 4 -8.68 39.99 17.74
CA LEU A 4 -7.60 39.02 17.74
C LEU A 4 -6.53 39.45 18.74
N PHE A 5 -6.06 38.51 19.53
CA PHE A 5 -4.73 38.60 20.12
C PHE A 5 -3.75 37.92 19.15
N SER A 6 -2.99 38.74 18.43
CA SER A 6 -1.83 38.28 17.68
C SER A 6 -0.64 38.30 18.64
N VAL A 7 -0.09 37.14 18.92
CA VAL A 7 1.31 37.08 19.36
C VAL A 7 2.04 36.31 18.28
N LEU A 8 2.78 37.02 17.47
CA LEU A 8 3.67 36.50 16.44
C LEU A 8 5.07 36.42 17.06
N LEU A 9 5.61 35.24 17.14
CA LEU A 9 7.06 35.07 17.19
C LEU A 9 7.44 33.85 16.35
N LEU A 10 8.01 34.11 15.18
CA LEU A 10 8.61 33.12 14.29
C LEU A 10 9.95 32.67 14.88
N ILE A 11 10.09 31.39 15.10
CA ILE A 11 11.37 30.69 14.97
C ILE A 11 11.08 29.46 14.13
N GLN A 12 11.51 29.46 12.86
CA GLN A 12 11.53 28.31 12.01
C GLN A 12 12.64 27.36 12.48
N ILE A 13 12.27 26.20 12.92
CA ILE A 13 13.10 25.00 12.90
C ILE A 13 12.24 23.98 12.16
N THR A 14 12.65 23.60 10.96
CA THR A 14 12.09 22.49 10.20
C THR A 14 12.34 21.19 10.98
N LEU A 15 11.31 20.70 11.60
CA LEU A 15 11.19 19.34 12.11
C LEU A 15 9.87 18.80 11.55
N ALA A 16 9.82 17.51 11.33
CA ALA A 16 8.61 16.76 10.96
C ALA A 16 7.37 17.33 11.64
N GLU A 17 6.25 17.29 10.96
CA GLU A 17 5.01 17.87 11.42
C GLU A 17 4.67 17.45 12.83
N ASP A 18 4.30 18.44 13.65
CA ASP A 18 4.11 18.20 15.08
C ASP A 18 2.78 17.48 15.34
N ILE A 19 1.79 17.66 14.49
CA ILE A 19 0.42 17.18 14.66
C ILE A 19 -0.20 16.83 13.31
N ASN A 20 -0.75 15.64 13.21
CA ASN A 20 -1.71 15.25 12.20
C ASN A 20 -3.12 15.19 12.79
N ILE A 21 -4.12 15.66 12.08
CA ILE A 21 -5.53 15.64 12.50
C ILE A 21 -6.45 15.38 11.31
N TRP A 22 -7.40 14.46 11.46
CA TRP A 22 -8.33 14.09 10.39
C TRP A 22 -9.71 13.73 10.91
N ILE A 23 -10.70 13.66 10.00
CA ILE A 23 -12.00 13.09 10.30
C ILE A 23 -11.88 11.58 10.19
N SER A 24 -11.97 10.87 11.29
CA SER A 24 -11.78 9.41 11.31
C SER A 24 -13.08 8.61 11.20
N ASN A 25 -14.23 9.22 11.48
CA ASN A 25 -15.52 8.54 11.35
C ASN A 25 -16.68 9.54 11.30
N VAL A 26 -17.67 9.28 10.44
CA VAL A 26 -18.96 9.99 10.39
C VAL A 26 -20.09 8.98 10.52
N GLN A 27 -20.86 9.10 11.59
CA GLN A 27 -22.02 8.26 11.86
C GLN A 27 -23.30 9.10 11.91
N GLN A 28 -24.47 8.47 11.89
CA GLN A 28 -25.75 9.16 11.88
C GLN A 28 -25.91 10.20 13.02
N ASN A 29 -25.25 10.01 14.16
CA ASN A 29 -25.39 10.87 15.34
C ASN A 29 -24.05 11.35 15.93
N SER A 30 -22.93 11.02 15.32
CA SER A 30 -21.62 11.48 15.77
C SER A 30 -20.63 11.62 14.64
N VAL A 31 -19.65 12.51 14.82
CA VAL A 31 -18.45 12.63 14.00
C VAL A 31 -17.24 12.52 14.92
N SER A 32 -16.28 11.72 14.52
CA SER A 32 -15.02 11.54 15.26
C SER A 32 -13.89 12.24 14.53
N VAL A 33 -13.05 12.94 15.29
CA VAL A 33 -11.81 13.54 14.83
C VAL A 33 -10.68 12.83 15.55
N SER A 34 -9.76 12.28 14.81
CA SER A 34 -8.56 11.63 15.32
C SER A 34 -7.33 12.51 15.14
N MET A 35 -6.26 12.21 15.86
CA MET A 35 -4.97 12.86 15.71
C MET A 35 -3.82 11.89 16.02
N VAL A 36 -2.67 12.19 15.43
CA VAL A 36 -1.33 11.79 15.89
C VAL A 36 -0.61 13.02 16.37
N ALA A 37 0.18 12.91 17.42
CA ALA A 37 0.94 14.01 17.97
C ALA A 37 2.37 13.57 18.33
N ASN A 38 3.36 14.14 17.68
CA ASN A 38 4.79 13.92 17.97
C ASN A 38 5.27 14.72 19.19
N THR A 39 4.44 15.61 19.71
CA THR A 39 4.75 16.46 20.86
C THR A 39 3.56 16.66 21.80
N GLU A 40 3.78 17.25 22.96
CA GLU A 40 2.73 17.52 23.93
C GLU A 40 1.82 18.68 23.51
N VAL A 41 0.50 18.48 23.51
CA VAL A 41 -0.53 19.46 23.14
C VAL A 41 -1.17 20.04 24.40
N VAL A 42 -1.14 21.34 24.59
CA VAL A 42 -1.77 22.06 25.71
C VAL A 42 -3.03 22.82 25.32
N GLY A 43 -3.29 22.99 24.04
CA GLY A 43 -4.51 23.63 23.55
C GLY A 43 -4.61 23.51 22.05
N PHE A 44 -5.82 23.50 21.52
CA PHE A 44 -6.08 23.47 20.10
C PHE A 44 -7.39 24.16 19.73
N GLN A 45 -7.53 24.49 18.46
CA GLN A 45 -8.75 24.98 17.82
C GLN A 45 -8.81 24.45 16.40
N PHE A 46 -9.97 24.01 15.97
CA PHE A 46 -10.27 23.77 14.56
C PHE A 46 -11.76 23.96 14.28
N GLY A 47 -12.11 24.11 13.00
CA GLY A 47 -13.49 24.06 12.54
C GLY A 47 -13.76 22.75 11.83
N ILE A 48 -15.02 22.35 11.76
CA ILE A 48 -15.53 21.30 10.86
C ILE A 48 -16.45 21.98 9.87
N ASP A 49 -16.25 21.75 8.59
CA ASP A 49 -17.08 22.21 7.49
C ASP A 49 -17.65 21.01 6.74
N VAL A 50 -18.81 21.18 6.13
CA VAL A 50 -19.47 20.14 5.33
C VAL A 50 -19.85 20.73 3.99
N SER A 51 -19.36 20.14 2.92
CA SER A 51 -19.63 20.57 1.56
C SER A 51 -21.14 20.70 1.30
N GLU A 52 -21.55 21.83 0.74
CA GLU A 52 -22.94 22.12 0.33
C GLU A 52 -23.99 22.05 1.45
N PHE A 53 -23.57 21.93 2.73
CA PHE A 53 -24.50 21.90 3.86
C PHE A 53 -24.69 23.27 4.49
N GLU A 54 -25.95 23.71 4.65
CA GLU A 54 -26.30 24.94 5.36
C GLU A 54 -27.13 24.60 6.60
N GLY A 55 -26.56 24.81 7.80
CA GLY A 55 -27.27 24.55 9.06
C GLY A 55 -26.36 24.41 10.27
N ASP A 56 -26.94 23.97 11.38
CA ASP A 56 -26.18 23.61 12.57
C ASP A 56 -25.62 22.19 12.44
N LEU A 57 -24.32 22.02 12.66
CA LEU A 57 -23.64 20.71 12.53
C LEU A 57 -23.77 19.86 13.80
N PHE A 58 -23.86 20.46 14.97
CA PHE A 58 -23.82 19.73 16.24
C PHE A 58 -25.09 19.87 17.06
N ALA A 59 -25.47 18.78 17.73
CA ALA A 59 -26.62 18.72 18.60
C ALA A 59 -26.32 19.36 19.98
N PRO A 60 -26.95 20.48 20.34
CA PRO A 60 -26.75 21.09 21.64
C PRO A 60 -27.52 20.32 22.73
N VAL A 61 -26.95 20.32 23.94
CA VAL A 61 -27.58 19.77 25.16
C VAL A 61 -27.70 20.84 26.23
N ASP A 62 -28.75 20.76 27.05
CA ASP A 62 -28.90 21.68 28.18
C ASP A 62 -28.01 21.22 29.34
N SER A 63 -27.10 22.09 29.76
CA SER A 63 -26.22 21.87 30.91
C SER A 63 -26.46 22.90 32.00
N ILE A 64 -26.37 22.46 33.26
CA ILE A 64 -26.56 23.32 34.43
C ILE A 64 -25.18 23.72 34.96
N PHE A 65 -24.93 25.00 34.95
CA PHE A 65 -23.74 25.61 35.54
C PHE A 65 -24.11 26.37 36.83
N TYR A 66 -23.17 26.59 37.70
CA TYR A 66 -23.34 27.45 38.88
C TYR A 66 -22.52 28.72 38.71
N ASN A 67 -23.17 29.86 38.86
CA ASN A 67 -22.45 31.14 38.81
C ASN A 67 -21.65 31.39 40.12
N ASP A 68 -20.88 32.45 40.17
CA ASP A 68 -20.05 32.84 41.33
C ASP A 68 -20.88 33.06 42.59
N SER A 69 -22.19 33.23 42.49
CA SER A 69 -23.13 33.40 43.60
C SER A 69 -23.73 32.05 44.05
N GLY A 70 -23.38 30.93 43.38
CA GLY A 70 -23.89 29.60 43.68
C GLY A 70 -25.30 29.35 43.12
N GLU A 71 -25.82 30.19 42.25
CA GLU A 71 -27.10 30.02 41.57
C GLU A 71 -26.94 29.13 40.34
N SER A 72 -27.91 28.22 40.12
CA SER A 72 -27.92 27.37 38.92
C SER A 72 -28.33 28.20 37.69
N VAL A 73 -27.55 28.09 36.64
CA VAL A 73 -27.83 28.67 35.32
C VAL A 73 -27.87 27.52 34.32
N THR A 74 -28.99 27.41 33.62
CA THR A 74 -29.09 26.44 32.51
C THR A 74 -28.56 27.15 31.25
N SER A 75 -27.60 26.53 30.58
CA SER A 75 -27.07 26.98 29.30
C SER A 75 -27.09 25.81 28.30
N THR A 76 -27.48 26.10 27.10
CA THR A 76 -27.44 25.14 26.00
C THR A 76 -26.02 25.15 25.42
N VAL A 77 -25.35 24.03 25.49
CA VAL A 77 -23.96 23.86 25.05
C VAL A 77 -23.82 22.59 24.24
N ILE A 78 -22.77 22.53 23.43
CA ILE A 78 -22.35 21.30 22.76
C ILE A 78 -21.22 20.70 23.60
N GLN A 79 -21.31 19.41 23.86
CA GLN A 79 -20.31 18.68 24.64
C GLN A 79 -19.80 17.47 23.83
N PRO A 80 -18.48 17.19 23.87
CA PRO A 80 -17.94 15.97 23.31
C PRO A 80 -18.62 14.72 23.88
N LEU A 81 -18.84 13.70 23.06
CA LEU A 81 -19.39 12.40 23.50
C LEU A 81 -18.28 11.53 24.09
N SER A 82 -17.13 11.52 23.46
CA SER A 82 -15.94 10.76 23.88
C SER A 82 -14.65 11.41 23.35
N GLY A 83 -13.54 10.74 23.51
CA GLY A 83 -12.23 11.10 22.99
C GLY A 83 -11.24 11.54 24.09
N ILE A 84 -9.96 11.62 23.73
CA ILE A 84 -8.85 11.91 24.65
C ILE A 84 -9.00 13.27 25.35
N VAL A 85 -9.70 14.20 24.75
CA VAL A 85 -9.98 15.51 25.37
C VAL A 85 -10.76 15.41 26.67
N ILE A 86 -11.63 14.40 26.82
CA ILE A 86 -12.37 14.14 28.06
C ILE A 86 -11.45 13.49 29.08
N ASP A 87 -10.66 12.50 28.68
CA ASP A 87 -9.75 11.76 29.55
C ASP A 87 -8.64 12.67 30.10
N ALA A 88 -8.16 13.60 29.29
CA ALA A 88 -7.16 14.59 29.68
C ALA A 88 -7.72 15.83 30.41
N ASN A 89 -9.03 15.87 30.69
CA ASN A 89 -9.73 16.98 31.33
C ASN A 89 -9.56 18.35 30.62
N PHE A 90 -9.59 18.35 29.32
CA PHE A 90 -9.63 19.58 28.53
C PHE A 90 -10.99 20.27 28.66
N THR A 91 -10.97 21.59 28.66
CA THR A 91 -12.18 22.39 28.60
C THR A 91 -12.48 22.73 27.15
N CYS A 92 -13.56 22.20 26.63
CA CYS A 92 -13.97 22.40 25.24
C CYS A 92 -15.07 23.47 25.13
N PHE A 93 -14.94 24.33 24.13
CA PHE A 93 -15.96 25.26 23.70
C PHE A 93 -16.31 24.94 22.24
N ILE A 94 -17.53 24.54 22.00
CA ILE A 94 -18.01 24.14 20.68
C ILE A 94 -19.22 24.99 20.33
N ASN A 95 -19.28 25.51 19.11
CA ASN A 95 -20.46 26.19 18.61
C ASN A 95 -21.23 25.30 17.60
N THR A 96 -22.50 25.62 17.34
CA THR A 96 -23.35 24.86 16.45
C THR A 96 -22.90 24.90 14.98
N SER A 97 -22.06 25.87 14.61
CA SER A 97 -21.52 26.03 13.26
C SER A 97 -20.15 25.34 13.02
N GLY A 98 -19.71 24.48 13.92
CA GLY A 98 -18.57 23.64 13.69
C GLY A 98 -17.26 24.07 14.36
N LEU A 99 -17.15 25.29 14.93
CA LEU A 99 -15.91 25.70 15.57
C LEU A 99 -15.75 25.05 16.95
N LEU A 100 -14.65 24.33 17.16
CA LEU A 100 -14.22 23.78 18.44
C LEU A 100 -12.95 24.50 18.93
N VAL A 101 -12.94 24.89 20.20
CA VAL A 101 -11.75 25.40 20.90
C VAL A 101 -11.58 24.63 22.19
N SER A 102 -10.41 24.09 22.42
CA SER A 102 -10.11 23.28 23.61
C SER A 102 -8.77 23.68 24.23
N PHE A 103 -8.68 23.66 25.57
CA PHE A 103 -7.45 23.92 26.30
C PHE A 103 -7.46 23.26 27.67
N SER A 104 -6.28 22.94 28.20
CA SER A 104 -6.12 22.41 29.54
C SER A 104 -5.98 23.53 30.57
N LEU A 105 -6.96 23.64 31.49
CA LEU A 105 -6.88 24.57 32.61
C LEU A 105 -5.90 24.12 33.72
N ALA A 106 -5.55 22.85 33.73
CA ALA A 106 -4.69 22.27 34.77
C ALA A 106 -3.21 22.18 34.35
N ASN A 107 -2.83 22.72 33.17
CA ASN A 107 -1.53 22.51 32.54
C ASN A 107 -1.17 21.00 32.41
N SER A 108 -2.18 20.16 32.18
CA SER A 108 -2.00 18.75 31.90
C SER A 108 -2.10 18.57 30.38
N PRO A 109 -0.97 18.45 29.66
CA PRO A 109 -0.99 18.30 28.20
C PRO A 109 -1.56 16.94 27.80
N ILE A 110 -2.07 16.84 26.57
CA ILE A 110 -2.16 15.57 25.88
C ILE A 110 -0.71 15.20 25.54
N ALA A 111 -0.25 14.04 26.01
CA ALA A 111 1.09 13.54 25.70
C ALA A 111 1.22 13.25 24.21
N SER A 112 2.45 13.19 23.70
CA SER A 112 2.71 12.62 22.38
C SER A 112 2.07 11.23 22.28
N THR A 113 1.39 10.96 21.18
CA THR A 113 0.57 9.76 21.06
C THR A 113 0.57 9.28 19.59
N ASP A 114 0.50 7.98 19.43
CA ASP A 114 0.11 7.37 18.18
C ASP A 114 -1.38 7.68 17.90
N SER A 115 -1.93 7.20 16.80
CA SER A 115 -3.32 7.48 16.41
C SER A 115 -4.32 7.30 17.54
N VAL A 116 -5.04 8.34 17.87
CA VAL A 116 -6.10 8.33 18.90
C VAL A 116 -7.29 9.19 18.47
N VAL A 117 -8.49 8.84 18.91
CA VAL A 117 -9.65 9.71 18.77
C VAL A 117 -9.47 10.93 19.68
N LEU A 118 -9.20 12.09 19.07
CA LEU A 118 -9.08 13.36 19.77
C LEU A 118 -10.40 13.75 20.42
N VAL A 119 -11.48 13.73 19.64
CA VAL A 119 -12.82 14.08 20.10
C VAL A 119 -13.89 13.43 19.24
N GLU A 120 -14.96 12.96 19.88
CA GLU A 120 -16.20 12.56 19.23
C GLU A 120 -17.28 13.59 19.54
N LEU A 121 -17.95 14.13 18.53
CA LEU A 121 -18.91 15.20 18.65
C LEU A 121 -20.32 14.74 18.26
N PRO A 122 -21.39 15.25 18.91
CA PRO A 122 -22.76 14.95 18.56
C PRO A 122 -23.12 15.58 17.20
N TRP A 123 -23.51 14.78 16.23
CA TRP A 123 -23.68 15.14 14.83
C TRP A 123 -25.17 15.30 14.46
N LEU A 124 -25.52 16.32 13.70
CA LEU A 124 -26.89 16.58 13.24
C LEU A 124 -27.15 16.24 11.77
N PRO A 125 -26.20 16.45 10.84
CA PRO A 125 -26.40 16.10 9.45
C PRO A 125 -26.72 14.60 9.29
N SER A 126 -27.69 14.28 8.43
CA SER A 126 -27.98 12.92 7.99
C SER A 126 -27.62 12.79 6.53
N ASP A 127 -27.21 11.58 6.12
CA ASP A 127 -26.86 11.27 4.74
C ASP A 127 -25.66 12.09 4.20
N VAL A 128 -24.68 12.39 5.07
CA VAL A 128 -23.40 13.02 4.75
C VAL A 128 -22.33 11.92 4.76
N ASN A 129 -21.55 11.83 3.69
CA ASN A 129 -20.42 10.93 3.61
C ASN A 129 -19.19 11.59 4.24
N ILE A 130 -18.20 10.79 4.60
CA ILE A 130 -16.98 11.27 5.25
C ILE A 130 -16.21 12.24 4.36
N GLU A 131 -16.17 11.99 3.04
CA GLU A 131 -15.52 12.84 2.04
C GLU A 131 -16.13 14.25 1.91
N ASP A 132 -17.37 14.43 2.36
CA ASP A 132 -18.01 15.74 2.37
C ASP A 132 -17.62 16.59 3.59
N VAL A 133 -16.88 16.01 4.55
CA VAL A 133 -16.53 16.63 5.83
C VAL A 133 -15.06 16.99 5.84
N SER A 134 -14.75 18.24 6.14
CA SER A 134 -13.37 18.73 6.20
C SER A 134 -13.06 19.45 7.51
N ILE A 135 -11.79 19.40 7.92
CA ILE A 135 -11.25 20.21 9.00
C ILE A 135 -10.80 21.54 8.41
N VAL A 136 -11.10 22.63 9.09
CA VAL A 136 -10.74 23.98 8.66
C VAL A 136 -10.07 24.75 9.78
N ASP A 137 -9.08 25.57 9.40
CA ASP A 137 -8.35 26.48 10.29
C ASP A 137 -7.81 25.79 11.57
N PRO A 138 -7.13 24.63 11.50
CA PRO A 138 -6.58 23.98 12.67
C PRO A 138 -5.45 24.82 13.29
N LEU A 139 -5.41 24.86 14.61
CA LEU A 139 -4.37 25.53 15.38
C LEU A 139 -4.09 24.73 16.65
N PHE A 140 -2.88 24.25 16.80
CA PHE A 140 -2.43 23.52 17.97
C PHE A 140 -1.35 24.29 18.73
N ILE A 141 -1.34 24.15 20.03
CA ILE A 141 -0.40 24.84 20.93
C ILE A 141 0.32 23.78 21.77
N GLY A 142 1.63 23.77 21.67
CA GLY A 142 2.54 23.04 22.54
C GLY A 142 3.31 23.96 23.49
N LEU A 143 4.31 23.42 24.15
CA LEU A 143 5.24 24.16 24.99
C LEU A 143 6.67 23.95 24.51
N ASP A 144 7.46 25.02 24.46
CA ASP A 144 8.89 24.92 24.20
C ASP A 144 9.65 24.33 25.41
N GLU A 145 10.95 24.13 25.28
CA GLU A 145 11.84 23.61 26.32
C GLU A 145 11.88 24.45 27.62
N ASN A 146 11.39 25.68 27.55
CA ASN A 146 11.30 26.61 28.70
C ASN A 146 9.87 26.67 29.26
N GLY A 147 8.92 25.94 28.70
CA GLY A 147 7.51 25.95 29.08
C GLY A 147 6.73 27.16 28.53
N ALA A 148 7.22 27.80 27.49
CA ALA A 148 6.48 28.88 26.83
C ALA A 148 5.62 28.29 25.69
N PRO A 149 4.39 28.82 25.48
CA PRO A 149 3.52 28.31 24.44
C PRO A 149 4.08 28.60 23.03
N ILE A 150 4.11 27.60 22.19
CA ILE A 150 4.45 27.67 20.78
C ILE A 150 3.28 27.17 19.94
N THR A 151 3.16 27.63 18.69
CA THR A 151 2.26 27.06 17.71
C THR A 151 2.95 25.85 17.10
N LEU A 152 2.23 24.74 17.05
CA LEU A 152 2.66 23.51 16.42
C LEU A 152 2.27 23.53 14.93
N GLU A 153 3.06 22.93 14.09
CA GLU A 153 2.70 22.70 12.70
C GLU A 153 1.62 21.61 12.66
N VAL A 154 0.61 21.79 11.83
CA VAL A 154 -0.57 20.91 11.76
C VAL A 154 -0.83 20.54 10.32
N GLU A 155 -0.80 19.28 10.02
CA GLU A 155 -1.48 18.72 8.86
C GLU A 155 -2.90 18.29 9.21
N TYR A 156 -3.77 18.33 8.23
CA TYR A 156 -5.17 17.93 8.41
C TYR A 156 -5.73 17.30 7.15
N GLY A 157 -6.31 16.15 7.36
CA GLY A 157 -6.69 15.19 6.34
C GLY A 157 -5.94 13.89 6.61
N LEU A 158 -6.61 12.73 6.54
CA LEU A 158 -5.96 11.44 6.71
C LEU A 158 -5.14 11.06 5.47
N ILE A 159 -5.54 11.59 4.32
CA ILE A 159 -5.04 11.15 3.02
C ILE A 159 -4.93 12.38 2.12
N GLU A 160 -3.73 12.60 1.61
CA GLU A 160 -3.42 13.66 0.66
C GLU A 160 -2.53 13.13 -0.47
N TYR A 161 -2.31 13.91 -1.53
CA TYR A 161 -1.22 13.64 -2.44
C TYR A 161 0.08 14.06 -1.79
N GLN A 162 1.08 13.19 -1.86
CA GLN A 162 2.44 13.54 -1.46
C GLN A 162 2.93 14.79 -2.22
N GLU A 163 3.71 15.66 -1.57
CA GLU A 163 4.23 16.89 -2.19
C GLU A 163 5.04 16.54 -3.46
N GLY A 164 4.76 17.28 -4.54
CA GLY A 164 5.37 17.03 -5.86
C GLY A 164 4.57 16.09 -6.75
N TRP A 165 3.59 15.37 -6.23
CA TRP A 165 2.78 14.40 -6.96
C TRP A 165 1.42 14.97 -7.40
N PRO A 166 0.75 14.42 -8.46
CA PRO A 166 1.12 13.23 -9.25
C PRO A 166 2.19 13.52 -10.31
N TYR A 167 3.00 12.50 -10.67
CA TYR A 167 3.87 12.52 -11.83
C TYR A 167 3.09 12.14 -13.09
N TYR A 168 2.96 13.07 -14.05
CA TYR A 168 2.18 12.84 -15.26
C TYR A 168 2.99 12.12 -16.34
N THR A 169 2.45 11.02 -16.83
CA THR A 169 3.00 10.22 -17.92
C THR A 169 2.27 10.48 -19.23
N ASN A 170 2.84 10.04 -20.36
CA ASN A 170 2.17 10.17 -21.66
C ASN A 170 1.30 8.96 -22.00
N THR A 171 1.40 7.88 -21.22
CA THR A 171 0.67 6.63 -21.40
C THR A 171 0.46 5.96 -20.05
N GLN A 172 -0.33 4.89 -20.07
CA GLN A 172 -0.61 4.08 -18.90
C GLN A 172 0.66 3.51 -18.26
N VAL A 173 0.70 3.54 -16.93
CA VAL A 173 1.69 2.86 -16.08
C VAL A 173 1.08 1.55 -15.62
N ILE A 174 1.36 0.46 -16.33
CA ILE A 174 0.78 -0.88 -16.02
C ILE A 174 1.68 -1.77 -15.18
N SER A 175 2.97 -1.45 -15.10
CA SER A 175 3.87 -2.08 -14.14
C SER A 175 3.56 -1.60 -12.74
N SER A 176 3.65 -2.47 -11.74
CA SER A 176 3.70 -2.00 -10.36
C SER A 176 5.01 -1.25 -10.15
N PRO A 177 5.02 -0.12 -9.42
CA PRO A 177 6.27 0.55 -9.08
C PRO A 177 7.12 -0.30 -8.13
N ALA A 178 8.43 -0.11 -8.15
CA ALA A 178 9.34 -0.52 -7.10
C ALA A 178 9.87 0.72 -6.39
N ILE A 179 10.21 0.59 -5.11
CA ILE A 179 10.77 1.66 -4.29
C ILE A 179 12.06 1.14 -3.67
N ALA A 180 13.17 1.84 -3.84
CA ALA A 180 14.47 1.44 -3.30
C ALA A 180 15.42 2.65 -3.23
N ASP A 181 16.25 2.73 -2.21
CA ASP A 181 17.33 3.69 -2.07
C ASP A 181 18.51 3.27 -2.98
N MET A 182 18.46 3.69 -4.26
CA MET A 182 19.38 3.26 -5.32
C MET A 182 20.76 3.88 -5.20
N ASP A 183 20.89 5.04 -4.59
CA ASP A 183 22.16 5.76 -4.43
C ASP A 183 22.69 5.77 -3.00
N MET A 184 21.94 5.16 -2.06
CA MET A 184 22.28 4.99 -0.64
C MET A 184 22.40 6.33 0.11
N ASP A 185 21.60 7.32 -0.26
CA ASP A 185 21.58 8.61 0.42
C ASP A 185 20.58 8.65 1.60
N GLY A 186 19.71 7.64 1.70
CA GLY A 186 18.71 7.44 2.75
C GLY A 186 17.32 7.88 2.34
N SER A 187 17.14 8.42 1.14
CA SER A 187 15.84 8.72 0.53
C SER A 187 15.55 7.68 -0.56
N PRO A 188 14.36 7.08 -0.62
CA PRO A 188 14.09 6.06 -1.62
C PRO A 188 13.71 6.65 -2.97
N GLU A 189 14.13 6.00 -4.06
CA GLU A 189 13.71 6.28 -5.42
C GLU A 189 12.52 5.43 -5.84
N ILE A 190 11.73 5.95 -6.78
CA ILE A 190 10.58 5.28 -7.36
C ILE A 190 10.88 4.86 -8.79
N LEU A 191 10.74 3.56 -9.07
CA LEU A 191 11.10 2.92 -10.33
C LEU A 191 9.86 2.34 -11.01
N PHE A 192 9.59 2.68 -12.27
CA PHE A 192 8.43 2.14 -12.98
C PHE A 192 8.60 2.15 -14.51
N GLY A 193 7.78 1.32 -15.18
CA GLY A 193 7.71 1.23 -16.64
C GLY A 193 6.38 1.74 -17.20
N GLU A 194 6.45 2.48 -18.31
CA GLU A 194 5.27 2.92 -19.06
C GLU A 194 4.91 1.94 -20.21
N TYR A 195 3.64 1.95 -20.59
CA TYR A 195 3.13 1.19 -21.74
C TYR A 195 3.76 1.59 -23.10
N ASN A 196 4.33 2.79 -23.23
CA ASN A 196 5.07 3.21 -24.42
C ASN A 196 6.49 2.66 -24.51
N GLY A 197 7.00 2.08 -23.41
CA GLY A 197 8.35 1.50 -23.32
C GLY A 197 9.39 2.38 -22.65
N ARG A 198 8.99 3.45 -21.99
CA ARG A 198 9.89 4.19 -21.10
C ARG A 198 9.93 3.56 -19.73
N PHE A 199 11.12 3.43 -19.20
CA PHE A 199 11.43 3.13 -17.83
C PHE A 199 11.93 4.40 -17.14
N HIS A 200 11.48 4.67 -15.94
CA HIS A 200 11.81 5.87 -15.16
C HIS A 200 12.39 5.50 -13.79
N ILE A 201 13.30 6.34 -13.32
CA ILE A 201 13.71 6.44 -11.92
C ILE A 201 13.44 7.90 -11.51
N LEU A 202 12.66 8.09 -10.43
CA LEU A 202 12.32 9.39 -9.86
C LEU A 202 12.86 9.49 -8.43
N GLU A 203 13.13 10.70 -7.98
CA GLU A 203 13.28 11.01 -6.56
C GLU A 203 11.94 10.84 -5.82
N SER A 204 11.98 10.77 -4.50
CA SER A 204 10.79 10.69 -3.64
C SER A 204 9.82 11.85 -3.83
N ASP A 205 10.30 13.05 -4.20
CA ASP A 205 9.48 14.23 -4.49
C ASP A 205 8.89 14.24 -5.93
N GLY A 206 9.03 13.14 -6.68
CA GLY A 206 8.53 13.00 -8.04
C GLY A 206 9.39 13.69 -9.12
N SER A 207 10.55 14.23 -8.78
CA SER A 207 11.47 14.79 -9.79
C SER A 207 12.22 13.70 -10.56
N ASP A 208 12.49 13.96 -11.86
CA ASP A 208 13.18 13.00 -12.73
C ASP A 208 14.67 12.87 -12.35
N ILE A 209 15.13 11.65 -12.06
CA ILE A 209 16.57 11.31 -12.05
C ILE A 209 16.99 10.94 -13.47
N CYS A 210 16.36 9.91 -14.04
CA CYS A 210 16.69 9.42 -15.36
C CYS A 210 15.55 8.60 -15.98
N TRP A 211 15.67 8.33 -17.27
CA TRP A 211 14.79 7.42 -18.00
C TRP A 211 15.52 6.67 -19.12
N LEU A 212 15.02 5.47 -19.46
CA LEU A 212 15.46 4.68 -20.60
C LEU A 212 14.29 4.40 -21.53
N ASP A 213 14.43 4.64 -22.85
CA ASP A 213 13.44 4.23 -23.85
C ASP A 213 13.83 2.87 -24.45
N THR A 214 13.06 1.83 -24.12
CA THR A 214 13.26 0.49 -24.68
C THR A 214 12.64 0.33 -26.08
N GLY A 215 11.78 1.27 -26.49
CA GLY A 215 11.11 1.26 -27.79
C GLY A 215 9.92 0.33 -27.91
N ASN A 216 9.52 -0.40 -26.87
CA ASN A 216 8.32 -1.22 -26.80
C ASN A 216 7.86 -1.39 -25.34
N GLN A 217 6.62 -1.78 -25.15
CA GLN A 217 5.91 -1.86 -23.88
C GLN A 217 6.71 -2.54 -22.76
N ILE A 218 6.66 -1.94 -21.57
CA ILE A 218 7.10 -2.53 -20.31
C ILE A 218 5.85 -2.90 -19.52
N TRP A 219 5.67 -4.19 -19.23
CA TRP A 219 4.54 -4.73 -18.48
C TRP A 219 4.97 -5.27 -17.11
N GLY A 220 6.14 -5.91 -17.06
CA GLY A 220 6.70 -6.42 -15.82
C GLY A 220 7.12 -5.27 -14.90
N SER A 221 6.95 -5.46 -13.61
CA SER A 221 7.48 -4.57 -12.60
C SER A 221 9.02 -4.64 -12.57
N PRO A 222 9.72 -3.56 -12.22
CA PRO A 222 11.16 -3.64 -11.99
C PRO A 222 11.46 -4.56 -10.80
N ALA A 223 12.58 -5.30 -10.87
CA ALA A 223 13.17 -5.97 -9.73
C ALA A 223 14.47 -5.27 -9.37
N VAL A 224 14.73 -5.10 -8.07
CA VAL A 224 15.90 -4.36 -7.56
C VAL A 224 16.64 -5.22 -6.55
N ALA A 225 17.94 -5.37 -6.72
CA ALA A 225 18.86 -5.98 -5.74
C ALA A 225 20.31 -5.66 -6.11
N ASP A 226 21.22 -5.84 -5.14
CA ASP A 226 22.65 -6.00 -5.36
C ASP A 226 22.86 -7.44 -5.86
N ILE A 227 22.93 -7.62 -7.20
CA ILE A 227 22.95 -8.96 -7.81
C ILE A 227 24.35 -9.56 -7.91
N ASP A 228 25.39 -8.73 -7.79
CA ASP A 228 26.81 -9.15 -7.90
C ASP A 228 27.60 -8.97 -6.59
N ASN A 229 26.90 -8.57 -5.50
CA ASN A 229 27.45 -8.35 -4.16
C ASN A 229 28.57 -7.28 -4.12
N ASP A 230 28.48 -6.26 -4.97
CA ASP A 230 29.44 -5.14 -4.94
C ASP A 230 29.02 -4.01 -3.98
N GLY A 231 27.79 -4.10 -3.44
CA GLY A 231 27.18 -3.18 -2.50
C GLY A 231 26.42 -2.04 -3.17
N ILE A 232 26.18 -2.08 -4.48
CA ILE A 232 25.35 -1.14 -5.25
C ILE A 232 24.10 -1.89 -5.70
N LEU A 233 22.97 -1.20 -5.81
CA LEU A 233 21.74 -1.80 -6.30
C LEU A 233 21.63 -1.69 -7.82
N GLU A 234 21.26 -2.78 -8.47
CA GLU A 234 20.87 -2.82 -9.88
C GLU A 234 19.36 -2.97 -10.01
N VAL A 235 18.83 -2.50 -11.15
CA VAL A 235 17.44 -2.71 -11.52
C VAL A 235 17.32 -3.54 -12.78
N MET A 236 16.51 -4.61 -12.71
CA MET A 236 16.21 -5.51 -13.81
C MET A 236 14.83 -5.22 -14.37
N ILE A 237 14.75 -4.97 -15.67
CA ILE A 237 13.48 -4.74 -16.37
C ILE A 237 13.34 -5.63 -17.60
N THR A 238 12.10 -6.03 -17.90
CA THR A 238 11.73 -6.79 -19.09
C THR A 238 10.89 -5.94 -20.03
N SER A 239 11.10 -6.06 -21.36
CA SER A 239 10.35 -5.32 -22.35
C SER A 239 9.87 -6.20 -23.51
N LYS A 240 8.72 -5.85 -24.09
CA LYS A 240 8.21 -6.49 -25.32
C LYS A 240 9.06 -6.22 -26.56
N ASN A 241 10.13 -5.45 -26.44
CA ASN A 241 11.15 -5.36 -27.48
C ASN A 241 12.05 -6.60 -27.56
N GLN A 242 11.78 -7.63 -26.73
CA GLN A 242 12.49 -8.90 -26.61
C GLN A 242 13.78 -8.84 -25.77
N HIS A 243 13.98 -7.76 -25.01
CA HIS A 243 15.17 -7.59 -24.20
C HIS A 243 14.84 -7.54 -22.69
N MET A 244 15.73 -8.13 -21.91
CA MET A 244 15.91 -7.89 -20.50
C MET A 244 17.12 -6.99 -20.31
N TYR A 245 17.01 -6.00 -19.43
CA TYR A 245 18.05 -5.02 -19.15
C TYR A 245 18.41 -5.09 -17.68
N ILE A 246 19.71 -4.90 -17.39
CA ILE A 246 20.23 -4.54 -16.07
C ILE A 246 20.69 -3.09 -16.17
N LEU A 247 20.28 -2.24 -15.23
CA LEU A 247 20.58 -0.81 -15.21
C LEU A 247 21.12 -0.41 -13.83
N ASP A 248 21.99 0.58 -13.81
CA ASP A 248 22.35 1.28 -12.57
C ASP A 248 21.29 2.34 -12.16
N GLY A 249 21.46 2.98 -11.00
CA GLY A 249 20.59 4.04 -10.47
C GLY A 249 20.53 5.31 -11.33
N ASN A 250 21.32 5.42 -12.39
CA ASN A 250 21.33 6.53 -13.36
C ASN A 250 20.81 6.10 -14.75
N CYS A 251 20.09 4.98 -14.84
CA CYS A 251 19.60 4.36 -16.06
C CYS A 251 20.69 4.01 -17.11
N ASN A 252 21.95 3.90 -16.71
CA ASN A 252 22.94 3.38 -17.63
C ASN A 252 22.77 1.87 -17.79
N VAL A 253 22.77 1.41 -19.03
CA VAL A 253 22.60 -0.01 -19.36
C VAL A 253 23.91 -0.75 -19.09
N GLU A 254 23.93 -1.62 -18.09
CA GLU A 254 25.04 -2.50 -17.76
C GLU A 254 24.96 -3.79 -18.57
N LEU A 255 23.75 -4.34 -18.71
CA LEU A 255 23.50 -5.51 -19.54
C LEU A 255 22.24 -5.29 -20.40
N ASN A 256 22.32 -5.77 -21.65
CA ASN A 256 21.20 -5.81 -22.59
C ASN A 256 21.14 -7.22 -23.20
N PHE A 257 20.30 -8.09 -22.63
CA PHE A 257 20.14 -9.47 -23.07
C PHE A 257 18.99 -9.61 -24.04
N ASN A 258 19.24 -10.12 -25.26
CA ASN A 258 18.20 -10.41 -26.24
C ASN A 258 17.66 -11.84 -26.06
N ALA A 259 16.47 -11.98 -25.56
CA ALA A 259 15.77 -13.26 -25.36
C ALA A 259 15.20 -13.84 -26.67
N GLU A 260 15.09 -13.05 -27.74
CA GLU A 260 14.39 -13.41 -28.99
C GLU A 260 12.90 -13.75 -28.78
N GLN A 261 12.33 -13.34 -27.65
CA GLN A 261 10.93 -13.53 -27.25
C GLN A 261 10.38 -12.25 -26.63
N PHE A 262 9.09 -11.99 -26.79
CA PHE A 262 8.44 -10.92 -26.04
C PHE A 262 8.55 -11.22 -24.53
N LEU A 263 8.93 -10.23 -23.74
CA LEU A 263 9.00 -10.33 -22.31
C LEU A 263 7.91 -9.46 -21.67
N MET A 264 7.13 -10.02 -20.76
CA MET A 264 5.99 -9.36 -20.14
C MET A 264 5.94 -9.52 -18.61
N GLY A 265 6.55 -10.58 -18.10
CA GLY A 265 6.56 -10.89 -16.67
C GLY A 265 7.63 -10.11 -15.92
N THR A 266 7.39 -9.87 -14.65
CA THR A 266 8.39 -9.35 -13.70
C THR A 266 9.52 -10.38 -13.55
N PRO A 267 10.80 -9.99 -13.62
CA PRO A 267 11.90 -10.89 -13.30
C PRO A 267 11.92 -11.19 -11.80
N ALA A 268 12.28 -12.42 -11.44
CA ALA A 268 12.52 -12.83 -10.06
C ALA A 268 14.03 -13.02 -9.84
N LEU A 269 14.48 -12.72 -8.64
CA LEU A 269 15.90 -12.79 -8.25
C LEU A 269 16.08 -13.83 -7.15
N GLY A 270 17.06 -14.67 -7.28
CA GLY A 270 17.35 -15.69 -6.26
C GLY A 270 18.55 -16.54 -6.64
N ASN A 271 19.19 -17.15 -5.65
CA ASN A 271 20.36 -18.00 -5.84
C ASN A 271 19.94 -19.40 -6.35
N LEU A 272 20.25 -19.69 -7.61
CA LEU A 272 19.96 -20.98 -8.27
C LEU A 272 21.18 -21.88 -8.36
N ASP A 273 22.36 -21.42 -7.98
CA ASP A 273 23.59 -22.23 -8.04
C ASP A 273 24.39 -22.23 -6.74
N ASN A 274 25.68 -22.22 -6.70
CA ASN A 274 26.45 -22.35 -5.47
C ASN A 274 27.36 -21.16 -5.20
N ASP A 275 27.18 -20.05 -5.91
CA ASP A 275 27.88 -18.82 -5.62
C ASP A 275 27.08 -17.88 -4.70
N GLU A 276 27.56 -16.66 -4.48
CA GLU A 276 26.92 -15.70 -3.57
C GLU A 276 26.10 -14.65 -4.34
N GLU A 277 26.21 -14.63 -5.67
CA GLU A 277 25.50 -13.73 -6.56
C GLU A 277 24.07 -14.21 -6.79
N LEU A 278 23.19 -13.34 -7.32
CA LEU A 278 21.80 -13.67 -7.60
C LEU A 278 21.56 -13.90 -9.09
N GLU A 279 20.80 -14.94 -9.40
CA GLU A 279 20.34 -15.20 -10.75
C GLU A 279 19.02 -14.48 -11.03
N ILE A 280 18.86 -14.08 -12.30
CA ILE A 280 17.70 -13.38 -12.84
C ILE A 280 16.84 -14.37 -13.61
N VAL A 281 15.63 -14.64 -13.11
CA VAL A 281 14.70 -15.61 -13.68
C VAL A 281 13.50 -14.91 -14.31
N PHE A 282 13.20 -15.19 -15.59
CA PHE A 282 12.08 -14.58 -16.30
C PHE A 282 11.53 -15.46 -17.42
N GLY A 283 10.25 -15.26 -17.77
CA GLY A 283 9.53 -16.01 -18.78
C GLY A 283 9.42 -15.29 -20.13
N GLY A 284 9.45 -16.07 -21.22
CA GLY A 284 9.19 -15.59 -22.57
C GLY A 284 7.74 -15.78 -22.99
N TYR A 285 7.12 -14.71 -23.54
CA TYR A 285 5.77 -14.71 -24.09
C TYR A 285 5.76 -14.94 -25.61
N SER A 286 6.22 -16.11 -26.01
CA SER A 286 6.24 -16.56 -27.40
C SER A 286 5.91 -18.05 -27.48
N ASN A 287 5.72 -18.60 -28.67
CA ASN A 287 5.49 -20.04 -28.84
C ASN A 287 6.58 -20.63 -29.77
N PRO A 288 7.41 -21.58 -29.27
CA PRO A 288 7.46 -22.07 -27.89
C PRO A 288 7.97 -21.01 -26.93
N GLY A 289 7.44 -21.03 -25.69
CA GLY A 289 7.96 -20.18 -24.61
C GLY A 289 9.26 -20.74 -24.03
N LYS A 290 10.05 -19.86 -23.44
CA LYS A 290 11.30 -20.22 -22.77
C LYS A 290 11.31 -19.62 -21.37
N LEU A 291 11.73 -20.42 -20.41
CA LEU A 291 12.09 -19.94 -19.08
C LEU A 291 13.61 -19.68 -19.07
N PHE A 292 14.00 -18.45 -18.81
CA PHE A 292 15.39 -18.02 -18.72
C PHE A 292 15.81 -17.95 -17.26
N ALA A 293 17.06 -18.32 -16.99
CA ALA A 293 17.80 -18.00 -15.78
C ALA A 293 19.20 -17.55 -16.20
N LEU A 294 19.59 -16.36 -15.77
CA LEU A 294 20.85 -15.74 -16.12
C LEU A 294 21.61 -15.36 -14.86
N ASN A 295 22.91 -15.54 -14.88
CA ASN A 295 23.83 -14.97 -13.88
C ASN A 295 23.86 -13.44 -14.01
N HIS A 296 24.39 -12.74 -13.02
CA HIS A 296 24.53 -11.27 -12.99
C HIS A 296 25.24 -10.72 -14.26
N ASP A 297 26.18 -11.47 -14.86
CA ASP A 297 26.93 -11.08 -16.06
C ASP A 297 26.17 -11.36 -17.39
N GLY A 298 24.94 -11.87 -17.31
CA GLY A 298 24.08 -12.24 -18.45
C GLY A 298 24.43 -13.60 -19.08
N SER A 299 25.36 -14.35 -18.55
CA SER A 299 25.60 -15.73 -18.97
C SER A 299 24.44 -16.63 -18.49
N PRO A 300 24.00 -17.62 -19.29
CA PRO A 300 22.91 -18.49 -18.86
C PRO A 300 23.37 -19.44 -17.75
N VAL A 301 22.50 -19.64 -16.76
CA VAL A 301 22.64 -20.71 -15.76
C VAL A 301 22.65 -22.06 -16.46
N GLU A 302 23.37 -23.04 -15.91
CA GLU A 302 23.50 -24.38 -16.52
C GLU A 302 22.10 -25.03 -16.76
N ASN A 303 21.88 -25.52 -17.98
CA ASN A 303 20.62 -26.11 -18.50
C ASN A 303 19.48 -25.11 -18.78
N PHE A 304 19.70 -23.81 -18.63
CA PHE A 304 18.75 -22.79 -19.10
C PHE A 304 19.18 -22.20 -20.45
N PRO A 305 18.23 -21.68 -21.30
CA PRO A 305 16.79 -21.64 -21.02
C PRO A 305 16.11 -23.00 -21.16
N VAL A 306 15.12 -23.24 -20.29
CA VAL A 306 14.20 -24.37 -20.43
C VAL A 306 13.14 -24.03 -21.47
N VAL A 307 12.93 -24.91 -22.45
CA VAL A 307 11.91 -24.70 -23.52
C VAL A 307 10.63 -25.38 -23.08
N LEU A 308 9.57 -24.56 -22.98
CA LEU A 308 8.18 -25.00 -22.78
C LEU A 308 7.42 -24.79 -24.09
N ASP A 309 6.45 -25.63 -24.40
CA ASP A 309 5.58 -25.45 -25.59
C ASP A 309 4.48 -24.39 -25.33
N GLU A 310 4.61 -23.60 -24.25
CA GLU A 310 3.61 -22.72 -23.68
C GLU A 310 4.19 -21.35 -23.36
N LYS A 311 3.35 -20.30 -23.42
CA LYS A 311 3.77 -18.93 -23.14
C LYS A 311 3.77 -18.65 -21.64
N ILE A 312 4.77 -17.91 -21.18
CA ILE A 312 4.87 -17.43 -19.82
C ILE A 312 4.57 -15.92 -19.85
N GLN A 313 3.44 -15.50 -19.25
CA GLN A 313 3.00 -14.11 -19.31
C GLN A 313 3.37 -13.31 -18.04
N ARG A 314 3.34 -13.96 -16.89
CA ARG A 314 3.51 -13.32 -15.58
C ARG A 314 4.87 -13.65 -14.96
N GLY A 315 5.13 -13.08 -13.79
CA GLY A 315 6.31 -13.40 -13.00
C GLY A 315 6.32 -14.86 -12.50
N VAL A 316 7.43 -15.25 -11.94
CA VAL A 316 7.66 -16.56 -11.37
C VAL A 316 7.85 -16.44 -9.85
N ALA A 317 7.65 -17.53 -9.12
CA ALA A 317 8.02 -17.62 -7.70
C ALA A 317 9.24 -18.53 -7.53
N LEU A 318 10.09 -18.22 -6.56
CA LEU A 318 11.30 -18.95 -6.23
C LEU A 318 11.21 -19.51 -4.81
N ALA A 319 11.50 -20.81 -4.65
CA ALA A 319 11.62 -21.44 -3.33
C ALA A 319 12.39 -22.76 -3.44
N ASP A 320 13.15 -23.15 -2.44
CA ASP A 320 13.86 -24.43 -2.37
C ASP A 320 12.89 -25.57 -2.02
N PHE A 321 12.37 -26.28 -3.02
CA PHE A 321 11.43 -27.40 -2.84
C PHE A 321 12.11 -28.73 -2.49
N ASN A 322 13.35 -28.91 -2.92
CA ASN A 322 14.07 -30.17 -2.77
C ASN A 322 15.03 -30.19 -1.58
N GLY A 323 15.22 -29.04 -0.88
CA GLY A 323 16.03 -28.91 0.31
C GLY A 323 17.53 -28.91 0.04
N ASN A 324 17.95 -28.51 -1.18
CA ASN A 324 19.37 -28.49 -1.57
C ASN A 324 20.05 -27.13 -1.31
N GLY A 325 19.29 -26.13 -0.84
CA GLY A 325 19.76 -24.77 -0.54
C GLY A 325 19.73 -23.83 -1.74
N LYS A 326 19.21 -24.27 -2.90
CA LYS A 326 19.07 -23.48 -4.12
C LYS A 326 17.59 -23.26 -4.44
N MET A 327 17.29 -22.16 -5.11
CA MET A 327 15.92 -21.84 -5.48
C MET A 327 15.46 -22.67 -6.68
N ASP A 328 14.31 -23.32 -6.54
CA ASP A 328 13.54 -23.91 -7.61
C ASP A 328 12.46 -22.92 -8.08
N ILE A 329 11.95 -23.09 -9.29
CA ILE A 329 11.14 -22.11 -10.00
C ILE A 329 9.71 -22.62 -10.15
N VAL A 330 8.73 -21.83 -9.73
CA VAL A 330 7.30 -22.08 -9.96
C VAL A 330 6.75 -21.04 -10.92
N LEU A 331 6.00 -21.46 -11.93
CA LEU A 331 5.38 -20.57 -12.90
C LEU A 331 4.03 -21.08 -13.38
N GLY A 332 3.15 -20.14 -13.77
CA GLY A 332 1.92 -20.40 -14.49
C GLY A 332 2.06 -20.09 -15.98
N THR A 333 1.27 -20.75 -16.83
CA THR A 333 1.30 -20.56 -18.29
C THR A 333 -0.06 -20.14 -18.87
N ASP A 334 -0.05 -19.61 -20.10
CA ASP A 334 -1.26 -19.34 -20.90
C ASP A 334 -1.87 -20.60 -21.56
N ASP A 335 -1.47 -21.79 -21.13
CA ASP A 335 -1.94 -23.09 -21.64
C ASP A 335 -2.32 -24.05 -20.49
N GLU A 336 -2.97 -23.53 -19.43
CA GLU A 336 -3.64 -24.32 -18.37
C GLU A 336 -2.70 -24.97 -17.33
N HIS A 337 -1.40 -24.64 -17.31
CA HIS A 337 -0.45 -25.38 -16.48
C HIS A 337 0.27 -24.55 -15.42
N ILE A 338 0.55 -25.21 -14.26
CA ILE A 338 1.58 -24.79 -13.30
C ILE A 338 2.75 -25.75 -13.43
N TYR A 339 3.95 -25.19 -13.58
CA TYR A 339 5.21 -25.94 -13.55
C TYR A 339 5.97 -25.68 -12.25
N LEU A 340 6.61 -26.72 -11.74
CA LEU A 340 7.72 -26.64 -10.82
C LEU A 340 8.97 -27.14 -11.55
N ILE A 341 9.98 -26.30 -11.65
CA ILE A 341 11.24 -26.57 -12.35
C ILE A 341 12.37 -26.38 -11.37
N TYR A 342 13.17 -27.43 -11.19
CA TYR A 342 14.31 -27.40 -10.27
C TYR A 342 15.44 -26.48 -10.77
N ASP A 343 16.34 -26.08 -9.85
CA ASP A 343 17.56 -25.31 -10.11
C ASP A 343 18.38 -25.83 -11.31
N ASN A 344 18.31 -27.11 -11.60
CA ASN A 344 19.00 -27.76 -12.71
C ASN A 344 18.20 -27.80 -14.05
N GLY A 345 17.08 -27.09 -14.15
CA GLY A 345 16.23 -27.02 -15.34
C GLY A 345 15.33 -28.22 -15.58
N GLN A 346 15.22 -29.16 -14.65
CA GLN A 346 14.35 -30.33 -14.78
C GLN A 346 12.96 -30.04 -14.20
N VAL A 347 11.92 -30.42 -14.93
CA VAL A 347 10.54 -30.39 -14.43
C VAL A 347 10.41 -31.41 -13.30
N ALA A 348 9.84 -31.00 -12.17
CA ALA A 348 9.66 -31.86 -11.00
C ALA A 348 8.67 -32.99 -11.27
N ASP A 349 8.84 -34.12 -10.60
CA ASP A 349 7.91 -35.26 -10.69
C ASP A 349 6.51 -34.82 -10.22
N GLY A 350 5.48 -35.15 -10.99
CA GLY A 350 4.08 -34.77 -10.74
C GLY A 350 3.65 -33.49 -11.43
N PHE A 351 4.59 -32.71 -11.99
CA PHE A 351 4.31 -31.52 -12.79
C PHE A 351 4.46 -31.76 -14.29
N PRO A 352 3.78 -30.99 -15.17
CA PRO A 352 2.93 -29.85 -14.81
C PRO A 352 1.60 -30.27 -14.16
N PHE A 353 1.09 -29.43 -13.22
CA PHE A 353 -0.30 -29.49 -12.78
C PHE A 353 -1.19 -28.86 -13.85
N THR A 354 -2.35 -29.44 -14.15
CA THR A 354 -3.27 -28.97 -15.20
C THR A 354 -4.59 -28.49 -14.61
N ALA A 355 -5.01 -27.27 -14.98
CA ALA A 355 -6.31 -26.67 -14.67
C ALA A 355 -7.24 -26.68 -15.91
N GLU A 356 -8.30 -25.86 -15.92
CA GLU A 356 -9.26 -25.79 -17.04
C GLU A 356 -9.06 -24.53 -17.92
N ASN A 357 -8.20 -23.58 -17.52
CA ASN A 357 -7.92 -22.32 -18.25
C ASN A 357 -6.53 -21.76 -17.87
N ASP A 358 -6.18 -20.60 -18.45
CA ASP A 358 -4.89 -19.94 -18.31
C ASP A 358 -4.57 -19.52 -16.88
N PHE A 359 -3.32 -19.67 -16.47
CA PHE A 359 -2.78 -19.04 -15.26
C PHE A 359 -2.19 -17.66 -15.59
N ARG A 360 -2.97 -16.61 -15.33
CA ARG A 360 -2.56 -15.20 -15.54
C ARG A 360 -2.26 -14.45 -14.25
N SER A 361 -2.09 -15.14 -13.16
CA SER A 361 -1.51 -14.64 -11.92
C SER A 361 -0.08 -15.18 -11.76
N ALA A 362 0.81 -14.42 -11.13
CA ALA A 362 2.06 -14.99 -10.66
C ALA A 362 1.73 -15.93 -9.47
N PRO A 363 2.30 -17.13 -9.42
CA PRO A 363 2.10 -18.02 -8.28
C PRO A 363 2.79 -17.48 -7.03
N VAL A 364 2.33 -17.90 -5.86
CA VAL A 364 3.01 -17.69 -4.58
C VAL A 364 3.26 -19.04 -3.90
N VAL A 365 4.37 -19.15 -3.20
CA VAL A 365 4.73 -20.35 -2.43
C VAL A 365 4.61 -20.05 -0.95
N VAL A 366 3.84 -20.86 -0.25
CA VAL A 366 3.58 -20.73 1.19
C VAL A 366 4.10 -21.96 1.91
N GLU A 367 4.86 -21.77 2.97
CA GLU A 367 5.31 -22.88 3.79
C GLU A 367 4.38 -23.09 5.00
N VAL A 368 3.78 -24.26 5.11
CA VAL A 368 2.87 -24.63 6.20
C VAL A 368 3.40 -25.89 6.88
N MET A 369 3.85 -25.79 8.13
CA MET A 369 4.39 -26.93 8.89
C MET A 369 5.53 -27.69 8.18
N GLY A 370 6.35 -26.98 7.41
CA GLY A 370 7.47 -27.54 6.64
C GLY A 370 7.08 -28.12 5.28
N GLU A 371 5.81 -27.99 4.86
CA GLU A 371 5.34 -28.33 3.51
C GLU A 371 5.16 -27.07 2.68
N LYS A 372 5.71 -27.03 1.48
CA LYS A 372 5.51 -25.93 0.53
C LYS A 372 4.27 -26.18 -0.30
N ILE A 373 3.40 -25.18 -0.37
CA ILE A 373 2.13 -25.18 -1.10
C ILE A 373 2.20 -24.05 -2.13
N ILE A 374 1.84 -24.34 -3.36
CA ILE A 374 1.76 -23.37 -4.45
C ILE A 374 0.33 -22.87 -4.55
N PHE A 375 0.13 -21.55 -4.47
CA PHE A 375 -1.16 -20.91 -4.74
C PHE A 375 -1.07 -20.12 -6.05
N ALA A 376 -2.07 -20.30 -6.91
CA ALA A 376 -2.17 -19.54 -8.17
C ALA A 376 -3.63 -19.32 -8.56
N GLY A 377 -3.96 -18.11 -8.99
CA GLY A 377 -5.25 -17.75 -9.55
C GLY A 377 -5.35 -18.19 -11.01
N ASN A 378 -6.54 -18.62 -11.43
CA ASN A 378 -6.79 -19.12 -12.78
C ASN A 378 -8.04 -18.43 -13.38
N ARG A 379 -8.10 -18.38 -14.71
CA ARG A 379 -9.23 -17.83 -15.45
C ARG A 379 -10.40 -18.80 -15.61
N ASP A 380 -10.41 -19.90 -14.87
CA ASP A 380 -11.55 -20.79 -14.68
C ASP A 380 -12.33 -20.51 -13.37
N ASN A 381 -12.12 -19.33 -12.78
CA ASN A 381 -12.76 -18.87 -11.55
C ASN A 381 -12.29 -19.63 -10.29
N ASN A 382 -11.08 -20.19 -10.30
CA ASN A 382 -10.53 -20.90 -9.15
C ASN A 382 -9.17 -20.36 -8.71
N LEU A 383 -8.98 -20.22 -7.41
CA LEU A 383 -7.65 -20.23 -6.81
C LEU A 383 -7.27 -21.69 -6.54
N TYR A 384 -6.18 -22.12 -7.09
CA TYR A 384 -5.63 -23.46 -6.87
C TYR A 384 -4.59 -23.47 -5.77
N ALA A 385 -4.67 -24.45 -4.88
CA ALA A 385 -3.61 -24.81 -3.95
C ALA A 385 -3.05 -26.18 -4.37
N VAL A 386 -1.77 -26.21 -4.76
CA VAL A 386 -1.09 -27.41 -5.30
C VAL A 386 0.05 -27.79 -4.37
N ASN A 387 0.14 -29.08 -4.03
CA ASN A 387 1.22 -29.63 -3.21
C ASN A 387 2.54 -29.72 -4.00
N SER A 388 3.65 -29.84 -3.30
CA SER A 388 4.99 -29.99 -3.88
C SER A 388 5.18 -31.25 -4.74
N ASP A 389 4.26 -32.22 -4.66
CA ASP A 389 4.24 -33.42 -5.50
C ASP A 389 3.34 -33.29 -6.73
N GLY A 390 2.83 -32.09 -7.02
CA GLY A 390 1.93 -31.81 -8.14
C GLY A 390 0.47 -32.21 -7.91
N SER A 391 0.11 -32.76 -6.76
CA SER A 391 -1.28 -33.11 -6.45
C SER A 391 -2.09 -31.89 -6.04
N LEU A 392 -3.37 -31.84 -6.45
CA LEU A 392 -4.30 -30.82 -6.00
C LEU A 392 -4.55 -30.96 -4.48
N ARG A 393 -4.35 -29.87 -3.74
CA ARG A 393 -4.68 -29.80 -2.31
C ARG A 393 -6.13 -29.41 -2.10
N PHE A 394 -6.54 -28.25 -2.66
CA PHE A 394 -7.93 -27.77 -2.70
C PHE A 394 -8.05 -26.64 -3.73
N THR A 395 -9.29 -26.21 -3.97
CA THR A 395 -9.61 -24.99 -4.73
C THR A 395 -10.50 -24.07 -3.91
N VAL A 396 -10.36 -22.76 -4.15
CA VAL A 396 -11.31 -21.73 -3.69
C VAL A 396 -12.03 -21.19 -4.92
N VAL A 397 -13.35 -21.35 -4.97
CA VAL A 397 -14.18 -20.95 -6.12
C VAL A 397 -14.63 -19.49 -5.96
N THR A 398 -14.44 -18.69 -6.99
CA THR A 398 -14.92 -17.30 -7.11
C THR A 398 -16.08 -17.20 -8.11
N GLY A 399 -16.60 -15.99 -8.33
CA GLY A 399 -17.66 -15.75 -9.31
C GLY A 399 -17.18 -15.46 -10.72
N ASP A 400 -15.86 -15.13 -10.89
CA ASP A 400 -15.23 -14.80 -12.18
C ASP A 400 -13.71 -15.05 -12.12
N ASP A 401 -12.99 -14.70 -13.18
CA ASP A 401 -11.55 -14.89 -13.36
C ASP A 401 -10.72 -14.35 -12.18
N ILE A 402 -9.59 -15.01 -11.88
CA ILE A 402 -8.59 -14.54 -10.92
C ILE A 402 -7.30 -14.21 -11.70
N SER A 403 -7.09 -12.92 -11.95
CA SER A 403 -5.92 -12.39 -12.67
C SER A 403 -4.89 -11.73 -11.73
N THR A 404 -5.24 -11.50 -10.46
CA THR A 404 -4.34 -10.97 -9.45
C THR A 404 -3.45 -12.08 -8.87
N SER A 405 -2.22 -11.73 -8.52
CA SER A 405 -1.36 -12.64 -7.77
C SER A 405 -1.82 -12.70 -6.31
N PRO A 406 -1.88 -13.89 -5.69
CA PRO A 406 -2.18 -13.98 -4.27
C PRO A 406 -1.08 -13.30 -3.43
N GLY A 407 -1.50 -12.63 -2.36
CA GLY A 407 -0.59 -12.13 -1.33
C GLY A 407 -0.74 -12.96 -0.04
N VAL A 408 0.29 -12.97 0.79
CA VAL A 408 0.33 -13.80 2.01
C VAL A 408 0.75 -12.96 3.20
N VAL A 409 0.03 -13.10 4.30
CA VAL A 409 0.38 -12.53 5.60
C VAL A 409 0.51 -13.66 6.62
N GLU A 410 1.62 -13.69 7.33
CA GLU A 410 1.80 -14.58 8.48
C GLU A 410 0.99 -14.06 9.67
N THR A 411 0.15 -14.91 10.23
CA THR A 411 -0.66 -14.60 11.41
C THR A 411 -0.39 -15.60 12.54
N GLU A 412 -0.87 -15.31 13.75
CA GLU A 412 -0.78 -16.25 14.88
C GLU A 412 -1.46 -17.61 14.61
N GLU A 413 -2.44 -17.63 13.71
CA GLU A 413 -3.17 -18.84 13.30
C GLU A 413 -2.54 -19.55 12.07
N GLY A 414 -1.43 -19.03 11.56
CA GLY A 414 -0.74 -19.46 10.33
C GLY A 414 -1.02 -18.54 9.15
N PRO A 415 -0.49 -18.86 7.96
CA PRO A 415 -0.58 -17.99 6.79
C PRO A 415 -2.02 -17.72 6.37
N ALA A 416 -2.32 -16.44 6.15
CA ALA A 416 -3.54 -15.94 5.51
C ALA A 416 -3.23 -15.57 4.06
N ILE A 417 -4.07 -15.99 3.12
CA ILE A 417 -3.90 -15.77 1.68
C ILE A 417 -5.01 -14.85 1.19
N PHE A 418 -4.62 -13.74 0.57
CA PHE A 418 -5.55 -12.75 0.02
C PHE A 418 -5.40 -12.66 -1.50
N PHE A 419 -6.51 -12.49 -2.21
CA PHE A 419 -6.52 -12.36 -3.66
C PHE A 419 -7.80 -11.69 -4.16
N GLY A 420 -7.70 -10.99 -5.28
CA GLY A 420 -8.82 -10.34 -5.94
C GLY A 420 -9.38 -11.20 -7.07
N SER A 421 -10.67 -11.05 -7.36
CA SER A 421 -11.34 -11.64 -8.51
C SER A 421 -12.03 -10.56 -9.36
N GLU A 422 -12.19 -10.83 -10.64
CA GLU A 422 -12.97 -10.00 -11.57
C GLU A 422 -14.48 -10.01 -11.23
N ASP A 423 -14.93 -10.86 -10.28
CA ASP A 423 -16.29 -10.84 -9.72
C ASP A 423 -16.57 -9.66 -8.77
N GLY A 424 -15.59 -8.79 -8.58
CA GLY A 424 -15.69 -7.62 -7.72
C GLY A 424 -15.53 -7.91 -6.23
N LYS A 425 -14.86 -9.02 -5.87
CA LYS A 425 -14.59 -9.35 -4.47
C LYS A 425 -13.13 -9.56 -4.18
N LEU A 426 -12.74 -9.07 -3.01
CA LEU A 426 -11.47 -9.37 -2.38
C LEU A 426 -11.67 -10.55 -1.41
N TYR A 427 -10.91 -11.60 -1.59
CA TYR A 427 -10.99 -12.84 -0.82
C TYR A 427 -9.86 -12.92 0.19
N GLY A 428 -10.17 -13.39 1.39
CA GLY A 428 -9.21 -13.76 2.41
C GLY A 428 -9.48 -15.18 2.91
N VAL A 429 -8.49 -16.08 2.79
CA VAL A 429 -8.63 -17.48 3.21
C VAL A 429 -7.41 -17.91 4.03
N ASN A 430 -7.59 -18.91 4.89
CA ASN A 430 -6.47 -19.55 5.58
C ASN A 430 -5.77 -20.59 4.70
N SER A 431 -4.68 -21.17 5.17
CA SER A 431 -3.90 -22.20 4.45
C SER A 431 -4.64 -23.51 4.16
N ALA A 432 -5.88 -23.66 4.66
CA ALA A 432 -6.78 -24.78 4.33
C ALA A 432 -7.87 -24.38 3.31
N GLY A 433 -7.85 -23.15 2.79
CA GLY A 433 -8.83 -22.62 1.83
C GLY A 433 -10.16 -22.21 2.46
N LEU A 434 -10.24 -22.11 3.78
CA LEU A 434 -11.46 -21.67 4.46
C LEU A 434 -11.46 -20.13 4.58
N PRO A 435 -12.62 -19.48 4.31
CA PRO A 435 -12.71 -18.03 4.44
C PRO A 435 -12.33 -17.54 5.84
N LEU A 436 -11.61 -16.44 5.91
CA LEU A 436 -11.37 -15.71 7.15
C LEU A 436 -12.65 -15.01 7.60
N SER A 437 -12.69 -14.64 8.90
CA SER A 437 -13.82 -13.88 9.43
C SER A 437 -13.88 -12.50 8.77
N GLY A 438 -15.06 -12.07 8.30
CA GLY A 438 -15.25 -10.83 7.55
C GLY A 438 -15.02 -10.94 6.03
N TRP A 439 -14.48 -12.03 5.52
CA TRP A 439 -14.16 -12.24 4.11
C TRP A 439 -15.11 -13.24 3.42
N PRO A 440 -15.34 -13.16 2.08
CA PRO A 440 -14.84 -12.12 1.16
C PRO A 440 -15.58 -10.77 1.31
N ILE A 441 -14.92 -9.68 0.87
CA ILE A 441 -15.49 -8.34 0.81
C ILE A 441 -15.94 -8.07 -0.62
N ASP A 442 -17.18 -7.60 -0.80
CA ASP A 442 -17.72 -7.17 -2.10
C ASP A 442 -17.41 -5.67 -2.27
N VAL A 443 -16.54 -5.35 -3.20
CA VAL A 443 -16.11 -3.96 -3.49
C VAL A 443 -16.80 -3.39 -4.73
N GLY A 444 -17.63 -4.19 -5.42
CA GLY A 444 -18.49 -3.74 -6.52
C GLY A 444 -17.79 -3.47 -7.85
N SER A 445 -16.46 -3.55 -7.91
CA SER A 445 -15.64 -3.34 -9.12
C SER A 445 -14.58 -4.41 -9.23
N GLU A 446 -14.20 -4.78 -10.46
CA GLU A 446 -13.13 -5.76 -10.72
C GLU A 446 -11.84 -5.39 -10.01
N ILE A 447 -11.22 -6.34 -9.32
CA ILE A 447 -9.92 -6.13 -8.68
C ILE A 447 -8.82 -6.45 -9.69
N ILE A 448 -7.98 -5.46 -9.96
CA ILE A 448 -6.95 -5.51 -11.01
C ILE A 448 -5.53 -5.56 -10.47
N GLY A 449 -5.28 -4.94 -9.31
CA GLY A 449 -4.00 -5.00 -8.60
C GLY A 449 -3.95 -6.16 -7.62
N SER A 450 -2.78 -6.78 -7.49
CA SER A 450 -2.57 -7.75 -6.40
C SER A 450 -2.60 -7.01 -5.07
N PRO A 451 -3.20 -7.59 -4.01
CA PRO A 451 -3.23 -6.97 -2.70
C PRO A 451 -1.81 -6.85 -2.11
N VAL A 452 -1.53 -5.73 -1.46
CA VAL A 452 -0.30 -5.48 -0.71
C VAL A 452 -0.63 -5.24 0.76
N PHE A 453 0.36 -5.38 1.62
CA PHE A 453 0.19 -5.39 3.06
C PHE A 453 1.22 -4.47 3.72
N THR A 454 0.76 -3.66 4.66
CA THR A 454 1.62 -2.81 5.48
C THR A 454 0.84 -2.38 6.73
N ASP A 455 1.53 -2.10 7.80
CA ASP A 455 0.95 -1.62 9.05
C ASP A 455 0.91 -0.08 8.99
N LEU A 456 -0.24 0.45 8.51
CA LEU A 456 -0.42 1.88 8.24
C LEU A 456 -0.61 2.72 9.50
N ASP A 457 -1.01 2.12 10.63
CA ASP A 457 -1.26 2.82 11.89
C ASP A 457 -0.38 2.32 13.04
N ASN A 458 0.66 1.51 12.71
CA ASN A 458 1.65 0.95 13.62
C ASN A 458 1.03 0.21 14.83
N ASP A 459 -0.12 -0.42 14.64
CA ASP A 459 -0.80 -1.22 15.66
C ASP A 459 -0.24 -2.66 15.78
N GLY A 460 0.66 -3.04 14.87
CA GLY A 460 1.29 -4.35 14.77
C GLY A 460 0.50 -5.34 13.91
N THR A 461 -0.56 -4.89 13.24
CA THR A 461 -1.40 -5.70 12.34
C THR A 461 -1.45 -5.02 10.98
N PRO A 462 -1.09 -5.68 9.87
CA PRO A 462 -1.06 -5.01 8.58
C PRO A 462 -2.47 -4.74 8.03
N GLU A 463 -2.62 -3.64 7.32
CA GLU A 463 -3.74 -3.37 6.43
C GLU A 463 -3.54 -4.03 5.08
N ILE A 464 -4.66 -4.28 4.40
CA ILE A 464 -4.70 -4.83 3.05
C ILE A 464 -5.08 -3.71 2.09
N ILE A 465 -4.18 -3.37 1.18
CA ILE A 465 -4.37 -2.33 0.17
C ILE A 465 -4.65 -2.98 -1.17
N SER A 466 -5.74 -2.58 -1.85
CA SER A 466 -6.17 -3.17 -3.12
C SER A 466 -6.67 -2.10 -4.08
N ALA A 467 -6.18 -2.15 -5.32
CA ALA A 467 -6.62 -1.28 -6.40
C ALA A 467 -7.74 -1.95 -7.21
N VAL A 468 -8.78 -1.19 -7.52
CA VAL A 468 -9.92 -1.65 -8.31
C VAL A 468 -10.07 -0.89 -9.63
N SER A 469 -10.75 -1.48 -10.60
CA SER A 469 -11.00 -0.86 -11.91
C SER A 469 -11.93 0.35 -11.87
N GLY A 470 -12.64 0.54 -10.76
CA GLY A 470 -13.61 1.62 -10.52
C GLY A 470 -13.00 2.97 -10.13
N MET A 471 -11.69 3.12 -10.15
CA MET A 471 -10.93 4.30 -9.72
C MET A 471 -10.71 4.41 -8.20
N ASP A 472 -11.03 3.38 -7.43
CA ASP A 472 -10.85 3.39 -5.98
C ASP A 472 -9.58 2.63 -5.60
N LEU A 473 -8.84 3.17 -4.63
CA LEU A 473 -7.83 2.46 -3.85
C LEU A 473 -8.44 2.16 -2.48
N LEU A 474 -8.58 0.89 -2.16
CA LEU A 474 -9.30 0.44 -0.98
C LEU A 474 -8.34 -0.11 0.06
N ILE A 475 -8.54 0.29 1.31
CA ILE A 475 -7.72 -0.12 2.44
C ILE A 475 -8.61 -0.81 3.49
N PHE A 476 -8.26 -2.03 3.86
CA PHE A 476 -9.02 -2.84 4.82
C PHE A 476 -8.12 -3.33 5.94
N ARG A 477 -8.68 -3.48 7.13
CA ARG A 477 -8.07 -4.23 8.22
C ARG A 477 -8.18 -5.74 8.00
N MET A 478 -7.38 -6.51 8.72
CA MET A 478 -7.37 -7.97 8.63
C MET A 478 -8.74 -8.62 8.90
N ASP A 479 -9.62 -7.98 9.66
CA ASP A 479 -10.98 -8.46 9.93
C ASP A 479 -12.00 -8.09 8.85
N GLY A 480 -11.57 -7.41 7.78
CA GLY A 480 -12.39 -6.99 6.65
C GLY A 480 -13.13 -5.67 6.86
N SER A 481 -12.95 -4.99 7.98
CA SER A 481 -13.46 -3.63 8.17
C SER A 481 -12.64 -2.63 7.34
N PRO A 482 -13.23 -1.56 6.80
CA PRO A 482 -12.49 -0.48 6.17
C PRO A 482 -11.48 0.15 7.15
N TYR A 483 -10.31 0.52 6.66
CA TYR A 483 -9.27 1.18 7.48
C TYR A 483 -9.74 2.57 7.95
N ALA A 484 -10.21 3.37 7.01
CA ALA A 484 -10.76 4.68 7.32
C ALA A 484 -12.02 4.85 6.47
N ASP A 485 -13.16 4.59 6.73
CA ASP A 485 -14.42 4.67 5.96
C ASP A 485 -14.36 5.59 4.70
N ILE A 486 -13.18 5.70 4.08
CA ILE A 486 -12.90 6.55 2.93
C ILE A 486 -12.35 5.70 1.79
N PRO A 487 -13.12 5.46 0.74
CA PRO A 487 -12.54 5.08 -0.54
C PRO A 487 -11.69 6.26 -1.05
N ILE A 488 -10.47 5.99 -1.47
CA ILE A 488 -9.62 6.99 -2.11
C ILE A 488 -10.06 7.06 -3.57
N GLU A 489 -10.87 8.06 -3.92
CA GLU A 489 -11.35 8.25 -5.27
C GLU A 489 -10.35 9.10 -6.07
N PHE A 490 -9.93 8.60 -7.22
CA PHE A 490 -9.08 9.34 -8.16
C PHE A 490 -9.79 9.48 -9.51
N GLU A 491 -9.46 10.54 -10.25
CA GLU A 491 -10.04 10.83 -11.56
C GLU A 491 -9.71 9.77 -12.64
N MET A 492 -8.80 8.81 -12.36
CA MET A 492 -8.27 7.87 -13.37
C MET A 492 -8.16 6.44 -12.85
N PRO A 493 -8.54 5.42 -13.65
CA PRO A 493 -8.41 4.03 -13.25
C PRO A 493 -6.96 3.65 -12.95
N PHE A 494 -6.75 2.94 -11.87
CA PHE A 494 -5.47 2.34 -11.53
C PHE A 494 -5.11 1.20 -12.50
N SER A 495 -3.85 0.84 -12.60
CA SER A 495 -3.39 -0.16 -13.56
C SER A 495 -2.25 -1.04 -13.07
N GLY A 496 -2.14 -1.29 -11.82
CA GLY A 496 -1.12 -2.17 -11.25
C GLY A 496 -1.37 -2.41 -9.78
N SER A 497 -0.43 -3.08 -9.12
CA SER A 497 -0.41 -3.18 -7.66
C SER A 497 0.29 -1.96 -7.09
N PRO A 498 -0.13 -1.45 -5.93
CA PRO A 498 0.60 -0.37 -5.24
C PRO A 498 1.94 -0.85 -4.68
N ALA A 499 2.84 0.11 -4.41
CA ALA A 499 3.98 -0.05 -3.52
C ALA A 499 3.82 0.92 -2.34
N VAL A 500 4.39 0.59 -1.19
CA VAL A 500 4.22 1.39 0.03
C VAL A 500 5.58 1.57 0.72
N GLN A 501 5.91 2.81 1.04
CA GLN A 501 7.15 3.17 1.74
C GLN A 501 6.99 4.57 2.33
N ASP A 502 7.74 4.89 3.38
CA ASP A 502 8.00 6.24 3.88
C ASP A 502 8.95 6.94 2.88
N LEU A 503 8.41 7.86 2.06
CA LEU A 503 9.13 8.51 0.97
C LEU A 503 9.90 9.75 1.42
N ASP A 504 9.43 10.45 2.44
CA ASP A 504 10.02 11.72 2.89
C ASP A 504 10.66 11.64 4.28
N ASN A 505 10.66 10.45 4.89
CA ASN A 505 11.24 10.14 6.19
C ASN A 505 10.58 10.88 7.37
N ASP A 506 9.28 11.13 7.30
CA ASP A 506 8.52 11.76 8.38
C ASP A 506 7.85 10.74 9.32
N GLY A 507 7.79 9.47 8.90
CA GLY A 507 7.37 8.32 9.70
C GLY A 507 5.96 7.83 9.41
N ASP A 508 5.21 8.49 8.54
CA ASP A 508 4.02 7.94 7.93
C ASP A 508 4.35 7.24 6.59
N LEU A 509 3.40 6.72 5.86
CA LEU A 509 3.66 5.88 4.69
C LEU A 509 2.91 6.40 3.46
N GLU A 510 3.62 6.46 2.33
CA GLU A 510 3.04 6.76 1.04
C GLU A 510 2.71 5.49 0.26
N ILE A 511 1.55 5.53 -0.40
CA ILE A 511 1.11 4.50 -1.34
C ILE A 511 1.33 5.00 -2.76
N VAL A 512 2.25 4.36 -3.47
CA VAL A 512 2.60 4.71 -4.86
C VAL A 512 1.91 3.75 -5.82
N ILE A 513 1.17 4.29 -6.80
CA ILE A 513 0.44 3.46 -7.77
C ILE A 513 0.33 4.11 -9.15
N GLY A 514 0.40 3.27 -10.19
CA GLY A 514 0.22 3.68 -11.58
C GLY A 514 -1.24 3.82 -12.00
N SER A 515 -1.50 4.76 -12.91
CA SER A 515 -2.80 4.99 -13.52
C SER A 515 -2.71 5.04 -15.06
N THR A 516 -3.79 5.46 -15.72
CA THR A 516 -3.85 5.55 -17.19
C THR A 516 -2.96 6.63 -17.79
N ASN A 517 -2.51 7.62 -17.01
CA ASN A 517 -1.65 8.72 -17.48
C ASN A 517 -0.82 9.38 -16.39
N SER A 518 -0.69 8.75 -15.25
CA SER A 518 0.15 9.24 -14.15
C SER A 518 0.63 8.11 -13.25
N LEU A 519 1.67 8.38 -12.50
CA LEU A 519 2.00 7.70 -11.26
C LEU A 519 1.62 8.65 -10.13
N ILE A 520 0.96 8.13 -9.11
CA ILE A 520 0.54 8.92 -7.94
C ILE A 520 1.20 8.39 -6.69
N ALA A 521 1.51 9.27 -5.77
CA ALA A 521 1.86 8.94 -4.40
C ALA A 521 0.81 9.57 -3.48
N VAL A 522 0.23 8.74 -2.63
CA VAL A 522 -0.81 9.09 -1.67
C VAL A 522 -0.20 8.95 -0.29
N ASP A 523 -0.20 10.02 0.42
CA ASP A 523 0.34 10.17 1.75
C ASP A 523 -0.72 9.81 2.80
N ILE A 524 -0.42 8.86 3.67
CA ILE A 524 -1.28 8.35 4.74
C ILE A 524 -0.78 8.94 6.05
N LYS A 525 -1.50 9.91 6.58
CA LYS A 525 -1.10 10.72 7.74
C LYS A 525 -1.15 10.00 9.10
N ASP A 526 -1.10 8.69 9.12
CA ASP A 526 -0.91 7.86 10.32
C ASP A 526 0.53 7.34 10.35
N LEU A 527 1.17 7.36 11.51
CA LEU A 527 2.50 6.78 11.67
C LEU A 527 2.48 5.28 11.35
N GLY A 528 3.19 4.89 10.33
CA GLY A 528 3.15 3.55 9.80
C GLY A 528 4.44 2.75 10.00
N ASN A 529 4.39 1.49 9.61
CA ASN A 529 5.54 0.60 9.63
C ASN A 529 5.53 -0.32 8.39
N SER A 530 6.38 -0.02 7.42
CA SER A 530 6.51 -0.81 6.19
C SER A 530 7.31 -2.11 6.38
N ASN A 531 7.90 -2.35 7.55
CA ASN A 531 8.81 -3.48 7.76
C ASN A 531 8.06 -4.81 7.97
N ASN A 532 8.48 -5.84 7.22
CA ASN A 532 8.21 -7.27 7.43
C ASN A 532 6.87 -7.85 6.92
N TYR A 533 6.16 -7.21 6.00
CA TYR A 533 4.90 -7.76 5.44
C TYR A 533 5.02 -8.27 3.99
N TRP A 534 6.25 -8.33 3.45
CA TRP A 534 6.57 -8.84 2.09
C TRP A 534 7.29 -10.18 2.16
#